data_f0bdd572da95a27e2c30a53c60b001de
#
_entry.id   f0bdd572da95a27e2c30a53c60b001de
#
_cell.length_a   1.000
_cell.length_b   1.000
_cell.length_c   1.000
_cell.angle_alpha   90.00
_cell.angle_beta   90.00
_cell.angle_gamma   90.00
#
_symmetry.space_group_name_H-M   'P 1'
#
loop_
_entity.id
_entity.type
_entity.pdbx_description
1 polymer ?
#
loop_
_entity_poly.entity_id
_entity_poly.type
_entity_poly.pdbx_seq_one_letter_code
_entity_poly.pdbx_strand_id
1 'polypeptide(L)'
;MDFIRLYIKPNGTKFYESKINLDGDAGVDLFFPNMIRVPKGETMLVDFEINCKMVHVNEIELGHLFEEPTSFMLVPRSSIFRTPLRQANNIGIIDSGYRGRIMVPVDNRSNEDYIIKPKERLFQLVHPSL
;
A
#
# COMPACT_ATOMS: atom_id res chain seq x y z
N MET A 1 -20.23 6.81 -15.12
CA MET A 1 -19.57 5.65 -14.52
C MET A 1 -18.57 6.10 -13.48
N ASP A 2 -18.62 5.51 -12.31
CA ASP A 2 -17.74 5.87 -11.21
C ASP A 2 -16.71 4.77 -11.00
N PHE A 3 -15.48 5.16 -10.71
CA PHE A 3 -14.44 4.20 -10.40
C PHE A 3 -13.39 4.81 -9.48
N ILE A 4 -12.56 3.95 -8.91
CA ILE A 4 -11.46 4.36 -8.04
C ILE A 4 -10.16 4.29 -8.83
N ARG A 5 -9.31 5.28 -8.64
CA ARG A 5 -8.00 5.35 -9.29
C ARG A 5 -6.93 5.63 -8.24
N LEU A 6 -5.85 4.89 -8.32
CA LEU A 6 -4.67 5.10 -7.48
C LEU A 6 -3.55 5.69 -8.31
N TYR A 7 -3.05 6.84 -7.89
CA TYR A 7 -1.85 7.44 -8.46
C TYR A 7 -0.67 7.05 -7.59
N ILE A 8 0.38 6.52 -8.20
CA ILE A 8 1.61 6.14 -7.51
C ILE A 8 2.77 6.90 -8.10
N LYS A 9 3.56 7.55 -7.24
CA LYS A 9 4.81 8.19 -7.61
C LYS A 9 5.94 7.41 -6.97
N PRO A 10 6.64 6.54 -7.73
CA PRO A 10 7.76 5.79 -7.20
C PRO A 10 8.96 6.67 -6.91
N ASN A 11 9.65 6.38 -5.81
CA ASN A 11 10.88 7.05 -5.42
C ASN A 11 12.01 6.00 -5.42
N GLY A 12 12.56 5.73 -6.62
CA GLY A 12 13.67 4.78 -6.77
C GLY A 12 13.27 3.34 -7.08
N THR A 13 11.97 3.05 -7.18
CA THR A 13 11.50 1.71 -7.58
C THR A 13 10.88 1.75 -8.97
N LYS A 14 10.99 0.62 -9.70
CA LYS A 14 10.40 0.46 -11.03
C LYS A 14 9.24 -0.53 -11.03
N PHE A 15 8.76 -0.94 -9.86
CA PHE A 15 7.76 -2.00 -9.75
C PHE A 15 6.32 -1.50 -9.93
N TYR A 16 6.13 -0.19 -9.99
CA TYR A 16 4.80 0.41 -10.02
C TYR A 16 4.58 1.21 -11.28
N GLU A 17 3.34 1.17 -11.75
CA GLU A 17 2.87 2.14 -12.73
C GLU A 17 2.53 3.45 -12.01
N SER A 18 2.61 4.57 -12.73
CA SER A 18 2.29 5.88 -12.15
C SER A 18 0.81 6.07 -11.87
N LYS A 19 -0.05 5.17 -12.40
CA LYS A 19 -1.49 5.29 -12.32
C LYS A 19 -2.13 3.91 -12.49
N ILE A 20 -3.03 3.56 -11.56
CA ILE A 20 -3.70 2.26 -11.54
C ILE A 20 -5.18 2.48 -11.32
N ASN A 21 -6.01 1.82 -12.12
CA ASN A 21 -7.46 1.80 -11.95
C ASN A 21 -7.83 0.59 -11.12
N LEU A 22 -8.66 0.78 -10.10
CA LEU A 22 -9.08 -0.27 -9.18
C LEU A 22 -10.48 -0.78 -9.53
N ASP A 23 -10.74 -0.95 -10.82
CA ASP A 23 -12.02 -1.45 -11.28
C ASP A 23 -12.06 -2.98 -11.16
N GLY A 24 -12.88 -3.47 -10.24
CA GLY A 24 -13.05 -4.89 -10.02
C GLY A 24 -12.04 -5.55 -9.10
N ASP A 25 -10.95 -4.88 -8.74
CA ASP A 25 -9.95 -5.42 -7.81
C ASP A 25 -10.16 -4.88 -6.41
N ALA A 26 -9.92 -5.73 -5.40
CA ALA A 26 -10.04 -5.33 -4.00
C ALA A 26 -8.90 -4.39 -3.58
N GLY A 27 -7.72 -4.54 -4.14
CA GLY A 27 -6.59 -3.72 -3.74
C GLY A 27 -5.42 -3.80 -4.70
N VAL A 28 -4.38 -3.03 -4.38
CA VAL A 28 -3.13 -2.98 -5.12
C VAL A 28 -2.01 -3.46 -4.23
N ASP A 29 -1.25 -4.46 -4.69
CA ASP A 29 -0.14 -5.01 -3.95
C ASP A 29 1.01 -4.01 -3.83
N LEU A 30 1.60 -3.95 -2.64
CA LEU A 30 2.81 -3.19 -2.39
C LEU A 30 4.03 -4.09 -2.50
N PHE A 31 5.12 -3.53 -3.02
CA PHE A 31 6.38 -4.22 -3.19
C PHE A 31 7.46 -3.55 -2.35
N PHE A 32 8.45 -4.33 -1.96
CA PHE A 32 9.61 -3.79 -1.26
C PHE A 32 10.70 -3.44 -2.28
N PRO A 33 11.19 -2.19 -2.26
CA PRO A 33 12.20 -1.77 -3.24
C PRO A 33 13.57 -2.41 -2.99
N ASN A 34 13.86 -2.73 -1.72
CA ASN A 34 15.15 -3.28 -1.32
C ASN A 34 14.95 -4.42 -0.33
N MET A 35 16.00 -5.20 -0.13
CA MET A 35 16.03 -6.19 0.94
C MET A 35 15.97 -5.47 2.28
N ILE A 36 15.12 -5.96 3.19
CA ILE A 36 14.92 -5.37 4.52
C ILE A 36 15.09 -6.46 5.56
N ARG A 37 15.96 -6.22 6.54
CA ARG A 37 16.10 -7.10 7.68
C ARG A 37 15.24 -6.58 8.82
N VAL A 38 14.29 -7.38 9.25
CA VAL A 38 13.49 -7.10 10.44
C VAL A 38 14.04 -7.90 11.60
N PRO A 39 14.72 -7.27 12.56
CA PRO A 39 15.35 -8.00 13.66
C PRO A 39 14.33 -8.78 14.50
N LYS A 40 14.77 -9.90 15.02
CA LYS A 40 13.95 -10.74 15.89
C LYS A 40 13.38 -9.96 17.06
N GLY A 41 12.09 -10.14 17.31
CA GLY A 41 11.41 -9.53 18.45
C GLY A 41 11.22 -8.02 18.37
N GLU A 42 11.56 -7.37 17.26
CA GLU A 42 11.48 -5.92 17.15
C GLU A 42 10.36 -5.45 16.24
N THR A 43 9.99 -4.18 16.43
CA THR A 43 9.09 -3.45 15.54
C THR A 43 9.91 -2.49 14.71
N MET A 44 9.63 -2.46 13.40
CA MET A 44 10.36 -1.62 12.47
C MET A 44 9.39 -0.92 11.53
N LEU A 45 9.61 0.38 11.29
CA LEU A 45 8.86 1.13 10.30
C LEU A 45 9.49 0.89 8.92
N VAL A 46 8.73 0.30 8.01
CA VAL A 46 9.20 -0.04 6.66
C VAL A 46 8.68 0.99 5.68
N ASP A 47 9.59 1.54 4.87
CA ASP A 47 9.28 2.55 3.85
C ASP A 47 9.18 1.87 2.48
N PHE A 48 8.03 2.00 1.82
CA PHE A 48 7.85 1.47 0.46
C PHE A 48 8.45 2.36 -0.61
N GLU A 49 8.91 3.55 -0.24
CA GLU A 49 9.54 4.53 -1.13
C GLU A 49 8.61 4.95 -2.28
N ILE A 50 7.34 5.09 -1.97
CA ILE A 50 6.33 5.62 -2.89
C ILE A 50 5.46 6.65 -2.21
N ASN A 51 4.89 7.54 -3.02
CA ASN A 51 3.85 8.48 -2.59
C ASN A 51 2.58 8.15 -3.36
N CYS A 52 1.43 8.19 -2.71
CA CYS A 52 0.16 7.80 -3.31
C CYS A 52 -0.91 8.84 -3.12
N LYS A 53 -1.83 8.87 -4.08
CA LYS A 53 -3.10 9.59 -3.99
C LYS A 53 -4.18 8.69 -4.56
N MET A 54 -5.23 8.42 -3.79
CA MET A 54 -6.37 7.67 -4.27
C MET A 54 -7.53 8.62 -4.51
N VAL A 55 -8.22 8.46 -5.63
CA VAL A 55 -9.31 9.33 -6.00
C VAL A 55 -10.54 8.52 -6.42
N HIS A 56 -11.71 9.07 -6.13
CA HIS A 56 -12.95 8.63 -6.71
C HIS A 56 -13.17 9.44 -7.99
N VAL A 57 -13.36 8.76 -9.10
CA VAL A 57 -13.52 9.41 -10.41
C VAL A 57 -14.96 9.30 -10.83
N ASN A 58 -15.60 10.45 -11.06
CA ASN A 58 -16.97 10.56 -11.55
C ASN A 58 -16.99 11.15 -12.95
N GLU A 59 -17.85 10.63 -13.81
CA GLU A 59 -18.17 11.28 -15.07
C GLU A 59 -19.39 12.17 -14.84
N ILE A 60 -19.19 13.51 -14.93
CA ILE A 60 -20.24 14.49 -14.68
C ILE A 60 -21.03 14.79 -15.94
N GLU A 61 -20.34 14.93 -17.06
CA GLU A 61 -20.90 15.18 -18.38
C GLU A 61 -20.09 14.39 -19.40
N LEU A 62 -20.57 14.28 -20.63
CA LEU A 62 -19.90 13.56 -21.70
C LEU A 62 -18.43 13.99 -21.84
N GLY A 63 -17.52 13.07 -21.51
CA GLY A 63 -16.09 13.29 -21.59
C GLY A 63 -15.47 14.10 -20.48
N HIS A 64 -16.26 14.58 -19.50
CA HIS A 64 -15.76 15.34 -18.38
C HIS A 64 -15.70 14.48 -17.12
N LEU A 65 -14.47 14.26 -16.62
CA LEU A 65 -14.21 13.51 -15.40
C LEU A 65 -13.94 14.47 -14.24
N PHE A 66 -14.48 14.13 -13.11
CA PHE A 66 -14.22 14.82 -11.85
C PHE A 66 -13.53 13.86 -10.89
N GLU A 67 -12.40 14.28 -10.35
CA GLU A 67 -11.64 13.48 -9.39
C GLU A 67 -11.76 14.08 -8.00
N GLU A 68 -12.07 13.24 -7.03
CA GLU A 68 -12.14 13.65 -5.63
C GLU A 68 -11.22 12.75 -4.80
N PRO A 69 -10.23 13.33 -4.09
CA PRO A 69 -9.37 12.53 -3.22
C PRO A 69 -10.17 11.81 -2.14
N THR A 70 -9.79 10.56 -1.89
CA THR A 70 -10.42 9.71 -0.89
C THR A 70 -9.37 9.11 0.01
N SER A 71 -9.74 8.81 1.25
CA SER A 71 -8.90 8.04 2.16
C SER A 71 -8.84 6.58 1.69
N PHE A 72 -7.81 5.87 2.13
CA PHE A 72 -7.63 4.47 1.80
C PHE A 72 -6.87 3.77 2.92
N MET A 73 -6.76 2.45 2.82
CA MET A 73 -6.17 1.66 3.89
C MET A 73 -4.98 0.85 3.38
N LEU A 74 -3.99 0.71 4.25
CA LEU A 74 -2.89 -0.21 4.06
C LEU A 74 -3.16 -1.41 4.98
N VAL A 75 -3.28 -2.58 4.39
CA VAL A 75 -3.59 -3.81 5.11
C VAL A 75 -2.66 -4.94 4.67
N PRO A 76 -2.48 -5.98 5.51
CA PRO A 76 -1.70 -7.13 5.10
C PRO A 76 -2.41 -7.91 3.99
N ARG A 77 -1.62 -8.58 3.16
CA ARG A 77 -2.14 -9.62 2.27
C ARG A 77 -2.36 -10.90 3.07
N SER A 78 -3.26 -11.76 2.59
CA SER A 78 -3.57 -13.02 3.28
C SER A 78 -2.33 -13.90 3.48
N SER A 79 -1.34 -13.82 2.59
CA SER A 79 -0.13 -14.62 2.66
C SER A 79 0.82 -14.23 3.82
N ILE A 80 0.57 -13.12 4.50
CA ILE A 80 1.46 -12.68 5.59
C ILE A 80 1.54 -13.72 6.72
N PHE A 81 0.51 -14.54 6.89
CA PHE A 81 0.50 -15.57 7.95
C PHE A 81 1.65 -16.58 7.82
N ARG A 82 2.22 -16.69 6.60
CA ARG A 82 3.35 -17.61 6.34
C ARG A 82 4.69 -17.06 6.82
N THR A 83 4.69 -15.84 7.32
CA THR A 83 5.87 -15.16 7.84
C THR A 83 5.70 -14.92 9.34
N PRO A 84 6.78 -14.65 10.08
CA PRO A 84 6.66 -14.22 11.48
C PRO A 84 6.24 -12.76 11.62
N LEU A 85 5.97 -12.08 10.52
CA LEU A 85 5.67 -10.65 10.53
C LEU A 85 4.19 -10.39 10.76
N ARG A 86 3.92 -9.28 11.46
CA ARG A 86 2.56 -8.76 11.66
C ARG A 86 2.59 -7.25 11.48
N GLN A 87 1.50 -6.71 10.96
CA GLN A 87 1.35 -5.26 10.89
C GLN A 87 1.05 -4.72 12.29
N ALA A 88 1.94 -3.89 12.82
CA ALA A 88 1.87 -3.48 14.21
C ALA A 88 0.66 -2.59 14.52
N ASN A 89 0.19 -1.83 13.56
CA ASN A 89 -0.99 -0.98 13.71
C ASN A 89 -2.29 -1.63 13.21
N ASN A 90 -2.28 -2.90 12.89
CA ASN A 90 -3.40 -3.68 12.35
C ASN A 90 -3.89 -3.17 10.99
N ILE A 91 -4.40 -1.97 10.91
CA ILE A 91 -4.85 -1.31 9.69
C ILE A 91 -4.23 0.08 9.66
N GLY A 92 -3.56 0.41 8.57
CA GLY A 92 -3.04 1.76 8.36
C GLY A 92 -4.05 2.61 7.61
N ILE A 93 -4.57 3.65 8.24
CA ILE A 93 -5.48 4.59 7.58
C ILE A 93 -4.64 5.70 6.95
N ILE A 94 -4.82 5.91 5.65
CA ILE A 94 -4.15 6.98 4.93
C ILE A 94 -5.19 8.02 4.56
N ASP A 95 -5.02 9.21 5.10
CA ASP A 95 -5.97 10.31 4.91
C ASP A 95 -5.97 10.80 3.47
N SER A 96 -7.10 11.30 3.00
CA SER A 96 -7.25 11.79 1.63
C SER A 96 -6.25 12.90 1.27
N GLY A 97 -5.78 13.66 2.25
CA GLY A 97 -4.81 14.74 2.05
C GLY A 97 -3.35 14.35 2.25
N TYR A 98 -3.08 13.11 2.66
CA TYR A 98 -1.71 12.69 2.92
C TYR A 98 -0.94 12.51 1.61
N ARG A 99 0.24 13.14 1.51
CA ARG A 99 1.10 13.06 0.31
C ARG A 99 2.52 12.63 0.64
N GLY A 100 2.76 12.19 1.89
CA GLY A 100 4.04 11.64 2.29
C GLY A 100 4.28 10.23 1.79
N ARG A 101 5.40 9.66 2.16
CA ARG A 101 5.73 8.28 1.78
C ARG A 101 4.81 7.29 2.46
N ILE A 102 4.52 6.22 1.76
CA ILE A 102 3.73 5.11 2.29
C ILE A 102 4.67 4.21 3.11
N MET A 103 4.34 4.03 4.38
CA MET A 103 5.13 3.24 5.32
C MET A 103 4.23 2.32 6.13
N VAL A 104 4.79 1.26 6.68
CA VAL A 104 4.06 0.33 7.53
C VAL A 104 4.92 -0.10 8.71
N PRO A 105 4.41 -0.06 9.95
CA PRO A 105 5.11 -0.65 11.09
C PRO A 105 4.91 -2.16 11.09
N VAL A 106 6.01 -2.90 11.26
CA VAL A 106 6.03 -4.35 11.16
C VAL A 106 6.67 -4.92 12.42
N ASP A 107 5.99 -5.87 13.05
CA ASP A 107 6.53 -6.66 14.17
C ASP A 107 7.11 -7.97 13.65
N ASN A 108 8.30 -8.32 14.11
CA ASN A 108 8.82 -9.68 13.94
C ASN A 108 8.60 -10.43 15.25
N ARG A 109 7.70 -11.39 15.25
CA ARG A 109 7.28 -12.11 16.46
C ARG A 109 8.04 -13.43 16.67
N SER A 110 9.17 -13.61 16.01
CA SER A 110 9.96 -14.82 16.13
C SER A 110 11.29 -14.60 16.84
N ASN A 111 12.02 -15.67 17.04
CA ASN A 111 13.35 -15.68 17.65
C ASN A 111 14.47 -15.49 16.63
N GLU A 112 14.12 -15.28 15.38
CA GLU A 112 15.08 -15.13 14.28
C GLU A 112 14.81 -13.88 13.51
N ASP A 113 15.87 -13.24 12.98
CA ASP A 113 15.71 -12.15 12.05
C ASP A 113 14.95 -12.65 10.81
N TYR A 114 14.11 -11.80 10.26
CA TYR A 114 13.41 -12.10 9.00
C TYR A 114 13.91 -11.16 7.92
N ILE A 115 14.25 -11.73 6.77
CA ILE A 115 14.69 -10.97 5.61
C ILE A 115 13.53 -10.85 4.63
N ILE A 116 13.05 -9.63 4.44
CA ILE A 116 12.07 -9.34 3.40
C ILE A 116 12.84 -9.16 2.09
N LYS A 117 12.49 -9.94 1.09
CA LYS A 117 13.15 -9.90 -0.22
C LYS A 117 12.55 -8.79 -1.08
N PRO A 118 13.34 -8.20 -2.01
CA PRO A 118 12.78 -7.30 -3.00
C PRO A 118 11.64 -7.97 -3.77
N LYS A 119 10.59 -7.20 -4.07
CA LYS A 119 9.38 -7.65 -4.76
C LYS A 119 8.49 -8.61 -3.95
N GLU A 120 8.84 -8.95 -2.73
CA GLU A 120 7.96 -9.73 -1.88
C GLU A 120 6.69 -8.92 -1.58
N ARG A 121 5.51 -9.54 -1.71
CA ARG A 121 4.22 -8.86 -1.57
C ARG A 121 3.54 -9.30 -0.30
N LEU A 122 3.65 -8.50 0.75
CA LEU A 122 3.07 -8.79 2.06
C LEU A 122 1.93 -7.83 2.43
N PHE A 123 1.83 -6.70 1.74
CA PHE A 123 0.87 -5.64 2.04
C PHE A 123 0.19 -5.15 0.77
N GLN A 124 -0.95 -4.49 0.96
CA GLN A 124 -1.74 -3.95 -0.13
C GLN A 124 -2.46 -2.67 0.29
N LEU A 125 -2.82 -1.86 -0.68
CA LEU A 125 -3.67 -0.69 -0.49
C LEU A 125 -5.08 -1.01 -0.97
N VAL A 126 -6.08 -0.70 -0.14
CA VAL A 126 -7.49 -0.94 -0.49
C VAL A 126 -8.33 0.30 -0.23
N HIS A 127 -9.38 0.45 -1.05
CA HIS A 127 -10.38 1.49 -0.84
C HIS A 127 -11.43 0.99 0.15
N PRO A 128 -11.90 1.84 1.10
CA PRO A 128 -12.82 1.39 2.14
C PRO A 128 -14.15 0.83 1.63
N SER A 129 -14.57 1.19 0.42
CA SER A 129 -15.84 0.70 -0.14
C SER A 129 -15.74 -0.62 -0.90
N LEU A 130 -14.55 -1.20 -0.94
CA LEU A 130 -14.34 -2.48 -1.65
C LEU A 130 -14.67 -3.70 -0.79
#